data_07ce9ba6b3158c935ad5dd6a917eaf96
#
_entry.id   07ce9ba6b3158c935ad5dd6a917eaf96
#
_cell.length_a   1.000
_cell.length_b   1.000
_cell.length_c   1.000
_cell.angle_alpha   90.00
_cell.angle_beta   90.00
_cell.angle_gamma   90.00
#
_symmetry.space_group_name_H-M   'P 1'
#
loop_
_entity.id
_entity.type
_entity.pdbx_description
1 polymer ?
#
loop_
_entity_poly.entity_id
_entity_poly.type
_entity_poly.pdbx_seq_one_letter_code
_entity_poly.pdbx_strand_id
1 'polypeptide(L)'
;KGIGFLYINYRHKINPFINGGAQERNMRGGTENVYGIVGLAKALEISYAEFEEQKMQILNLKKHMIEELIKKIPGVQFNGQCADLNQSLYTVLNVCLPPTAHNEMLLFNLDISGISASGGSACSSGSNIGSHVLAELNRDPKRGAVRFSFSKYNTVEEVAYTVETLSKLILSQSN
;
A
#
# COMPACT_ATOMS: atom_id res chain seq x y z
N LYS A 1 -7.04 6.00 -13.74
CA LYS A 1 -7.85 4.86 -14.20
C LYS A 1 -8.31 5.12 -15.63
N GLY A 2 -8.52 4.06 -16.43
CA GLY A 2 -9.00 4.17 -17.80
C GLY A 2 -7.92 4.49 -18.85
N ILE A 3 -6.66 4.64 -18.45
CA ILE A 3 -5.51 4.84 -19.34
C ILE A 3 -4.30 4.08 -18.83
N GLY A 4 -3.48 3.61 -19.73
CA GLY A 4 -2.20 2.97 -19.47
C GLY A 4 -1.32 3.02 -20.72
N PHE A 5 -0.06 2.65 -20.58
CA PHE A 5 0.85 2.52 -21.70
C PHE A 5 1.69 1.25 -21.56
N LEU A 6 2.21 0.79 -22.69
CA LEU A 6 3.13 -0.34 -22.77
C LEU A 6 4.42 0.11 -23.45
N TYR A 7 5.54 -0.01 -22.75
CA TYR A 7 6.84 0.14 -23.36
C TYR A 7 7.27 -1.18 -24.01
N ILE A 8 7.60 -1.14 -25.29
CA ILE A 8 8.08 -2.30 -26.04
C ILE A 8 9.49 -1.98 -26.57
N ASN A 9 10.47 -2.74 -26.12
CA ASN A 9 11.81 -2.64 -26.68
C ASN A 9 11.78 -3.11 -28.15
N TYR A 10 12.43 -2.38 -29.05
CA TYR A 10 12.46 -2.64 -30.51
C TYR A 10 12.93 -4.05 -30.88
N ARG A 11 13.65 -4.74 -29.99
CA ARG A 11 14.12 -6.12 -30.19
C ARG A 11 13.02 -7.17 -29.98
N HIS A 12 11.90 -6.79 -29.37
CA HIS A 12 10.79 -7.70 -29.11
C HIS A 12 9.64 -7.43 -30.09
N LYS A 13 9.14 -8.49 -30.68
CA LYS A 13 7.92 -8.46 -31.49
C LYS A 13 6.77 -9.02 -30.66
N ILE A 14 5.71 -8.27 -30.53
CA ILE A 14 4.45 -8.73 -29.94
C ILE A 14 3.34 -8.61 -30.97
N ASN A 15 2.36 -9.48 -30.88
CA ASN A 15 1.15 -9.37 -31.69
C ASN A 15 0.16 -8.42 -31.04
N PRO A 16 -0.65 -7.69 -31.81
CA PRO A 16 -1.76 -6.92 -31.27
C PRO A 16 -2.69 -7.80 -30.44
N PHE A 17 -3.05 -7.35 -29.25
CA PHE A 17 -4.00 -8.06 -28.41
C PHE A 17 -5.45 -7.57 -28.63
N ILE A 18 -5.61 -6.28 -28.99
CA ILE A 18 -6.88 -5.68 -29.36
C ILE A 18 -6.83 -5.34 -30.84
N ASN A 19 -7.55 -6.10 -31.67
CA ASN A 19 -7.62 -5.91 -33.10
C ASN A 19 -8.65 -4.84 -33.45
N GLY A 20 -8.46 -4.15 -34.60
CA GLY A 20 -9.37 -3.11 -35.07
C GLY A 20 -8.71 -2.22 -36.11
N GLY A 21 -8.89 -0.92 -36.03
CA GLY A 21 -8.25 0.06 -36.90
C GLY A 21 -6.75 0.15 -36.70
N ALA A 22 -6.10 0.97 -37.51
CA ALA A 22 -4.63 1.13 -37.60
C ALA A 22 -4.02 1.99 -36.46
N GLN A 23 -4.78 2.27 -35.41
CA GLN A 23 -4.29 3.08 -34.29
C GLN A 23 -3.07 2.44 -33.62
N GLU A 24 -2.29 3.24 -32.91
CA GLU A 24 -1.06 2.80 -32.22
C GLU A 24 -0.13 1.96 -33.15
N ARG A 25 0.03 2.38 -34.40
CA ARG A 25 0.84 1.68 -35.41
C ARG A 25 0.39 0.23 -35.63
N ASN A 26 -0.89 -0.03 -35.69
CA ASN A 26 -1.52 -1.36 -35.77
C ASN A 26 -1.33 -2.23 -34.50
N MET A 27 -0.87 -1.67 -33.40
CA MET A 27 -0.62 -2.45 -32.18
C MET A 27 -1.83 -2.51 -31.24
N ARG A 28 -2.75 -1.55 -31.36
CA ARG A 28 -3.96 -1.51 -30.50
C ARG A 28 -5.07 -0.75 -31.22
N GLY A 29 -6.09 -1.46 -31.66
CA GLY A 29 -7.26 -0.87 -32.32
C GLY A 29 -8.14 -0.06 -31.36
N GLY A 30 -8.91 0.89 -31.92
CA GLY A 30 -9.81 1.77 -31.22
C GLY A 30 -9.33 3.22 -31.14
N THR A 31 -10.27 4.15 -31.12
CA THR A 31 -9.97 5.59 -31.02
C THR A 31 -9.19 5.91 -29.75
N GLU A 32 -8.18 6.74 -29.86
CA GLU A 32 -7.30 7.12 -28.75
C GLU A 32 -8.08 7.93 -27.70
N ASN A 33 -7.85 7.59 -26.43
CA ASN A 33 -8.35 8.35 -25.28
C ASN A 33 -7.43 9.56 -25.05
N VAL A 34 -7.58 10.59 -25.85
CA VAL A 34 -6.70 11.78 -25.81
C VAL A 34 -6.68 12.43 -24.43
N TYR A 35 -7.83 12.55 -23.76
CA TYR A 35 -7.90 13.14 -22.42
C TYR A 35 -7.10 12.34 -21.41
N GLY A 36 -7.23 11.02 -21.44
CA GLY A 36 -6.47 10.11 -20.59
C GLY A 36 -4.98 10.18 -20.87
N ILE A 37 -4.57 10.25 -22.15
CA ILE A 37 -3.16 10.37 -22.55
C ILE A 37 -2.54 11.65 -22.00
N VAL A 38 -3.21 12.80 -22.19
CA VAL A 38 -2.74 14.10 -21.67
C VAL A 38 -2.67 14.09 -20.14
N GLY A 39 -3.70 13.56 -19.48
CA GLY A 39 -3.74 13.44 -18.02
C GLY A 39 -2.63 12.54 -17.49
N LEU A 40 -2.36 11.40 -18.14
CA LEU A 40 -1.28 10.49 -17.77
C LEU A 40 0.09 11.15 -17.94
N ALA A 41 0.31 11.84 -19.05
CA ALA A 41 1.56 12.56 -19.31
C ALA A 41 1.82 13.63 -18.24
N LYS A 42 0.79 14.42 -17.88
CA LYS A 42 0.92 15.44 -16.83
C LYS A 42 1.14 14.84 -15.44
N ALA A 43 0.47 13.74 -15.10
CA ALA A 43 0.69 13.05 -13.84
C ALA A 43 2.12 12.51 -13.74
N LEU A 44 2.65 11.98 -14.83
CA LEU A 44 4.02 11.49 -14.91
C LEU A 44 5.03 12.62 -14.72
N GLU A 45 4.85 13.74 -15.43
CA GLU A 45 5.67 14.95 -15.30
C GLU A 45 5.75 15.42 -13.83
N ILE A 46 4.61 15.57 -13.17
CA ILE A 46 4.53 16.00 -11.76
C ILE A 46 5.24 14.97 -10.85
N SER A 47 4.98 13.69 -11.07
CA SER A 47 5.57 12.62 -10.24
C SER A 47 7.08 12.59 -10.31
N TYR A 48 7.66 12.85 -11.49
CA TYR A 48 9.12 12.92 -11.64
C TYR A 48 9.71 14.22 -11.08
N ALA A 49 9.03 15.34 -11.28
CA ALA A 49 9.50 16.64 -10.77
C ALA A 49 9.58 16.67 -9.23
N GLU A 50 8.65 16.02 -8.54
CA GLU A 50 8.53 16.04 -7.08
C GLU A 50 9.06 14.73 -6.41
N PHE A 51 9.67 13.82 -7.18
CA PHE A 51 9.95 12.46 -6.73
C PHE A 51 10.82 12.40 -5.47
N GLU A 52 11.95 13.08 -5.47
CA GLU A 52 12.90 13.00 -4.34
C GLU A 52 12.35 13.66 -3.07
N GLU A 53 11.65 14.79 -3.21
CA GLU A 53 11.01 15.48 -2.10
C GLU A 53 9.92 14.62 -1.47
N GLN A 54 9.01 14.09 -2.29
CA GLN A 54 7.93 13.21 -1.84
C GLN A 54 8.46 11.94 -1.18
N LYS A 55 9.48 11.33 -1.77
CA LYS A 55 10.14 10.14 -1.22
C LYS A 55 10.71 10.41 0.16
N MET A 56 11.43 11.51 0.35
CA MET A 56 12.00 11.88 1.64
C MET A 56 10.92 12.14 2.69
N GLN A 57 9.88 12.88 2.33
CA GLN A 57 8.74 13.13 3.22
C GLN A 57 8.08 11.81 3.67
N ILE A 58 7.76 10.94 2.72
CA ILE A 58 7.09 9.66 3.01
C ILE A 58 8.00 8.74 3.84
N LEU A 59 9.31 8.69 3.54
CA LEU A 59 10.26 7.93 4.35
C LEU A 59 10.29 8.41 5.80
N ASN A 60 10.25 9.72 6.03
CA ASN A 60 10.22 10.28 7.38
C ASN A 60 8.93 9.89 8.12
N LEU A 61 7.77 9.95 7.46
CA LEU A 61 6.50 9.51 8.04
C LEU A 61 6.51 8.02 8.38
N LYS A 62 7.01 7.19 7.48
CA LYS A 62 7.14 5.75 7.70
C LYS A 62 8.08 5.44 8.86
N LYS A 63 9.25 6.09 8.91
CA LYS A 63 10.21 5.96 10.02
C LYS A 63 9.56 6.34 11.35
N HIS A 64 8.92 7.50 11.41
CA HIS A 64 8.21 7.96 12.60
C HIS A 64 7.14 6.97 13.06
N MET A 65 6.35 6.43 12.13
CA MET A 65 5.34 5.42 12.46
C MET A 65 5.97 4.14 13.03
N ILE A 66 7.08 3.66 12.46
CA ILE A 66 7.81 2.49 12.98
C ILE A 66 8.27 2.73 14.42
N GLU A 67 8.92 3.86 14.68
CA GLU A 67 9.44 4.22 16.00
C GLU A 67 8.33 4.33 17.05
N GLU A 68 7.25 4.99 16.73
CA GLU A 68 6.10 5.12 17.63
C GLU A 68 5.36 3.80 17.87
N LEU A 69 5.22 2.94 16.86
CA LEU A 69 4.65 1.60 17.02
C LEU A 69 5.48 0.74 17.97
N ILE A 70 6.81 0.72 17.81
CA ILE A 70 7.71 -0.04 18.69
C ILE A 70 7.61 0.44 20.14
N LYS A 71 7.49 1.76 20.33
CA LYS A 71 7.39 2.38 21.65
C LYS A 71 6.05 2.10 22.33
N LYS A 72 4.93 2.13 21.59
CA LYS A 72 3.57 2.09 22.16
C LYS A 72 2.93 0.71 22.16
N ILE A 73 3.37 -0.21 21.33
CA ILE A 73 2.78 -1.56 21.23
C ILE A 73 3.84 -2.63 21.52
N PRO A 74 3.93 -3.09 22.78
CA PRO A 74 4.87 -4.13 23.16
C PRO A 74 4.68 -5.39 22.29
N GLY A 75 5.75 -5.93 21.75
CA GLY A 75 5.72 -7.12 20.92
C GLY A 75 5.23 -6.90 19.49
N VAL A 76 5.08 -5.64 19.03
CA VAL A 76 4.85 -5.36 17.60
C VAL A 76 6.01 -5.88 16.76
N GLN A 77 5.69 -6.37 15.58
CA GLN A 77 6.65 -6.84 14.57
C GLN A 77 6.23 -6.27 13.21
N PHE A 78 7.08 -6.49 12.20
CA PHE A 78 6.80 -6.04 10.83
C PHE A 78 6.96 -7.22 9.88
N ASN A 79 6.01 -7.36 8.95
CA ASN A 79 6.02 -8.48 8.03
C ASN A 79 7.04 -8.27 6.90
N GLY A 80 7.88 -9.28 6.67
CA GLY A 80 8.99 -9.20 5.73
C GLY A 80 10.00 -8.12 6.15
N GLN A 81 10.58 -7.45 5.17
CA GLN A 81 11.58 -6.39 5.39
C GLN A 81 10.98 -4.99 5.39
N CYS A 82 9.65 -4.83 5.57
CA CYS A 82 9.01 -3.55 5.36
C CYS A 82 9.44 -2.45 6.36
N ALA A 83 10.03 -2.80 7.49
CA ALA A 83 10.62 -1.85 8.43
C ALA A 83 12.05 -1.42 8.09
N ASP A 84 12.73 -2.14 7.19
CA ASP A 84 14.03 -1.71 6.68
C ASP A 84 13.80 -0.64 5.59
N LEU A 85 14.15 0.60 5.91
CA LEU A 85 13.94 1.74 5.02
C LEU A 85 14.79 1.69 3.74
N ASN A 86 15.86 0.92 3.73
CA ASN A 86 16.77 0.79 2.59
C ASN A 86 16.37 -0.35 1.64
N GLN A 87 15.67 -1.37 2.15
CA GLN A 87 15.35 -2.59 1.40
C GLN A 87 13.85 -2.74 1.09
N SER A 88 13.03 -1.79 1.52
CA SER A 88 11.59 -1.87 1.32
C SER A 88 11.02 -0.67 0.57
N LEU A 89 9.85 -0.89 -0.06
CA LEU A 89 9.11 0.19 -0.65
C LEU A 89 8.73 1.24 0.40
N TYR A 90 9.09 2.49 0.14
CA TYR A 90 8.91 3.58 1.10
C TYR A 90 7.43 3.92 1.38
N THR A 91 6.53 3.63 0.45
CA THR A 91 5.10 3.98 0.54
C THR A 91 4.25 2.98 1.32
N VAL A 92 4.81 1.87 1.81
CA VAL A 92 4.03 0.79 2.45
C VAL A 92 4.71 0.31 3.72
N LEU A 93 3.90 0.08 4.77
CA LEU A 93 4.31 -0.58 6.00
C LEU A 93 3.29 -1.67 6.36
N ASN A 94 3.75 -2.90 6.52
CA ASN A 94 2.91 -4.01 6.94
C ASN A 94 3.25 -4.39 8.38
N VAL A 95 2.35 -4.04 9.31
CA VAL A 95 2.52 -4.23 10.76
C VAL A 95 1.98 -5.59 11.15
N CYS A 96 2.75 -6.33 11.94
CA CYS A 96 2.38 -7.60 12.54
C CYS A 96 2.14 -7.37 14.04
N LEU A 97 0.87 -7.33 14.43
CA LEU A 97 0.43 -6.99 15.78
C LEU A 97 0.47 -8.20 16.72
N PRO A 98 0.60 -8.00 18.04
CA PRO A 98 0.45 -9.07 19.01
C PRO A 98 -0.89 -9.80 18.87
N PRO A 99 -0.98 -11.08 19.28
CA PRO A 99 -2.25 -11.78 19.31
C PRO A 99 -3.24 -11.10 20.25
N THR A 100 -4.46 -10.86 19.77
CA THR A 100 -5.59 -10.38 20.57
C THR A 100 -6.85 -11.16 20.20
N ALA A 101 -7.84 -11.19 21.08
CA ALA A 101 -9.11 -11.87 20.86
C ALA A 101 -9.92 -11.27 19.68
N HIS A 102 -9.60 -10.05 19.27
CA HIS A 102 -10.40 -9.28 18.31
C HIS A 102 -9.62 -8.86 17.04
N ASN A 103 -8.54 -9.57 16.72
CA ASN A 103 -7.77 -9.31 15.50
C ASN A 103 -8.63 -9.32 14.22
N GLU A 104 -9.72 -10.08 14.21
CA GLU A 104 -10.68 -10.14 13.10
C GLU A 104 -11.42 -8.82 12.86
N MET A 105 -11.69 -8.06 13.95
CA MET A 105 -12.41 -6.79 13.89
C MET A 105 -11.49 -5.57 13.75
N LEU A 106 -10.19 -5.78 13.68
CA LEU A 106 -9.21 -4.69 13.75
C LEU A 106 -9.38 -3.67 12.63
N LEU A 107 -9.53 -4.12 11.39
CA LEU A 107 -9.72 -3.22 10.24
C LEU A 107 -11.05 -2.45 10.34
N PHE A 108 -12.09 -3.12 10.79
CA PHE A 108 -13.40 -2.50 11.01
C PHE A 108 -13.32 -1.41 12.09
N ASN A 109 -12.62 -1.67 13.20
CA ASN A 109 -12.43 -0.68 14.26
C ASN A 109 -11.57 0.51 13.82
N LEU A 110 -10.57 0.28 12.96
CA LEU A 110 -9.79 1.36 12.35
C LEU A 110 -10.66 2.20 11.43
N ASP A 111 -11.49 1.57 10.61
CA ASP A 111 -12.42 2.27 9.68
C ASP A 111 -13.42 3.15 10.44
N ILE A 112 -14.06 2.63 11.50
CA ILE A 112 -14.93 3.43 12.40
C ILE A 112 -14.17 4.62 13.00
N SER A 113 -12.89 4.46 13.27
CA SER A 113 -12.02 5.54 13.78
C SER A 113 -11.54 6.50 12.68
N GLY A 114 -12.03 6.37 11.45
CA GLY A 114 -11.64 7.19 10.31
C GLY A 114 -10.26 6.87 9.73
N ILE A 115 -9.71 5.69 10.03
CA ILE A 115 -8.39 5.25 9.57
C ILE A 115 -8.56 4.21 8.46
N SER A 116 -8.27 4.59 7.23
CA SER A 116 -8.26 3.68 6.08
C SER A 116 -6.99 2.84 6.05
N ALA A 117 -7.13 1.55 6.27
CA ALA A 117 -6.05 0.57 6.25
C ALA A 117 -6.49 -0.69 5.48
N SER A 118 -5.57 -1.59 5.21
CA SER A 118 -5.91 -2.85 4.56
C SER A 118 -5.24 -4.04 5.26
N GLY A 119 -5.90 -5.19 5.20
CA GLY A 119 -5.39 -6.47 5.68
C GLY A 119 -5.50 -7.52 4.59
N GLY A 120 -4.60 -8.48 4.59
CA GLY A 120 -4.60 -9.52 3.59
C GLY A 120 -4.26 -9.03 2.17
N SER A 121 -4.78 -9.70 1.15
CA SER A 121 -4.67 -9.24 -0.24
C SER A 121 -5.83 -8.27 -0.54
N ALA A 122 -5.53 -7.18 -1.25
CA ALA A 122 -6.53 -6.18 -1.64
C ALA A 122 -7.66 -6.78 -2.51
N CYS A 123 -7.41 -7.89 -3.20
CA CYS A 123 -8.36 -8.56 -4.08
C CYS A 123 -9.29 -9.55 -3.36
N SER A 124 -9.02 -9.90 -2.11
CA SER A 124 -9.81 -10.85 -1.30
C SER A 124 -10.61 -10.16 -0.18
N SER A 125 -10.85 -8.84 -0.32
CA SER A 125 -11.76 -8.11 0.57
C SER A 125 -13.16 -8.73 0.47
N GLY A 126 -13.56 -9.49 1.49
CA GLY A 126 -14.84 -10.24 1.53
C GLY A 126 -14.69 -11.77 1.63
N SER A 127 -13.50 -12.33 1.49
CA SER A 127 -13.22 -13.72 1.82
C SER A 127 -12.37 -13.82 3.08
N ASN A 128 -12.69 -14.75 3.98
CA ASN A 128 -11.90 -15.09 5.17
C ASN A 128 -10.53 -15.74 4.83
N ILE A 129 -10.14 -15.73 3.56
CA ILE A 129 -8.87 -16.27 3.11
C ILE A 129 -7.80 -15.21 3.37
N GLY A 130 -6.96 -15.44 4.36
CA GLY A 130 -5.81 -14.59 4.68
C GLY A 130 -4.87 -14.38 3.47
N SER A 131 -3.95 -13.46 3.58
CA SER A 131 -2.96 -13.22 2.53
C SER A 131 -2.05 -14.44 2.35
N HIS A 132 -2.07 -15.04 1.16
CA HIS A 132 -1.15 -16.13 0.80
C HIS A 132 0.33 -15.71 0.93
N VAL A 133 0.64 -14.43 0.67
CA VAL A 133 1.99 -13.88 0.86
C VAL A 133 2.40 -13.91 2.34
N LEU A 134 1.50 -13.49 3.24
CA LEU A 134 1.79 -13.48 4.67
C LEU A 134 1.87 -14.90 5.25
N ALA A 135 1.16 -15.86 4.69
CA ALA A 135 1.23 -17.26 5.09
C ALA A 135 2.64 -17.85 4.85
N GLU A 136 3.27 -17.48 3.72
CA GLU A 136 4.63 -17.93 3.37
C GLU A 136 5.74 -17.29 4.23
N LEU A 137 5.44 -16.23 4.98
CA LEU A 137 6.40 -15.59 5.88
C LEU A 137 6.52 -16.30 7.25
N ASN A 138 5.92 -17.49 7.42
CA ASN A 138 5.97 -18.33 8.65
C ASN A 138 5.62 -17.52 9.93
N ARG A 139 4.74 -16.53 9.83
CA ARG A 139 4.29 -15.77 10.98
C ARG A 139 3.31 -16.58 11.84
N ASP A 140 3.24 -16.29 13.14
CA ASP A 140 2.20 -16.81 14.01
C ASP A 140 0.80 -16.42 13.47
N PRO A 141 -0.08 -17.39 13.13
CA PRO A 141 -1.40 -17.12 12.58
C PRO A 141 -2.34 -16.36 13.53
N LYS A 142 -2.06 -16.38 14.84
CA LYS A 142 -2.82 -15.64 15.85
C LYS A 142 -2.54 -14.14 15.83
N ARG A 143 -1.48 -13.70 15.17
CA ARG A 143 -1.10 -12.29 15.10
C ARG A 143 -1.89 -11.58 14.01
N GLY A 144 -2.41 -10.41 14.36
CA GLY A 144 -3.06 -9.52 13.39
C GLY A 144 -2.07 -8.94 12.37
N ALA A 145 -2.55 -8.60 11.19
CA ALA A 145 -1.76 -7.89 10.19
C ALA A 145 -2.53 -6.70 9.63
N VAL A 146 -1.89 -5.53 9.62
CA VAL A 146 -2.45 -4.31 9.02
C VAL A 146 -1.42 -3.69 8.10
N ARG A 147 -1.84 -3.34 6.89
CA ARG A 147 -1.01 -2.64 5.92
C ARG A 147 -1.43 -1.19 5.82
N PHE A 148 -0.51 -0.31 6.13
CA PHE A 148 -0.63 1.13 5.93
C PHE A 148 0.06 1.54 4.63
N SER A 149 -0.55 2.47 3.91
CA SER A 149 0.00 3.06 2.69
C SER A 149 0.14 4.56 2.89
N PHE A 150 1.30 5.10 2.55
CA PHE A 150 1.62 6.52 2.71
C PHE A 150 1.57 7.25 1.39
N SER A 151 1.20 8.51 1.44
CA SER A 151 1.24 9.45 0.34
C SER A 151 1.86 10.78 0.77
N LYS A 152 2.16 11.64 -0.19
CA LYS A 152 2.65 13.01 0.07
C LYS A 152 1.67 13.88 0.86
N TYR A 153 0.41 13.48 0.97
CA TYR A 153 -0.64 14.25 1.65
C TYR A 153 -0.79 13.86 3.12
N ASN A 154 -0.15 12.78 3.56
CA ASN A 154 -0.21 12.41 4.97
C ASN A 154 0.65 13.32 5.83
N THR A 155 0.24 13.47 7.09
CA THR A 155 0.91 14.32 8.08
C THR A 155 1.42 13.49 9.27
N VAL A 156 2.29 14.11 10.07
CA VAL A 156 2.82 13.51 11.32
C VAL A 156 1.69 13.31 12.33
N GLU A 157 0.73 14.24 12.37
CA GLU A 157 -0.43 14.19 13.26
C GLU A 157 -1.35 13.00 12.92
N GLU A 158 -1.56 12.71 11.64
CA GLU A 158 -2.31 11.54 11.19
C GLU A 158 -1.61 10.23 11.59
N VAL A 159 -0.29 10.19 11.47
CA VAL A 159 0.51 9.05 11.92
C VAL A 159 0.40 8.87 13.44
N ALA A 160 0.54 9.95 14.21
CA ALA A 160 0.41 9.92 15.66
C ALA A 160 -0.97 9.45 16.10
N TYR A 161 -2.03 9.98 15.47
CA TYR A 161 -3.42 9.56 15.72
C TYR A 161 -3.63 8.07 15.42
N THR A 162 -3.09 7.60 14.28
CA THR A 162 -3.19 6.20 13.86
C THR A 162 -2.53 5.26 14.86
N VAL A 163 -1.31 5.58 15.29
CA VAL A 163 -0.57 4.77 16.27
C VAL A 163 -1.27 4.78 17.64
N GLU A 164 -1.77 5.92 18.09
CA GLU A 164 -2.51 6.05 19.36
C GLU A 164 -3.78 5.19 19.34
N THR A 165 -4.56 5.28 18.26
CA THR A 165 -5.78 4.50 18.09
C THR A 165 -5.48 3.01 18.04
N LEU A 166 -4.49 2.60 17.28
CA LEU A 166 -4.07 1.20 17.18
C LEU A 166 -3.58 0.66 18.52
N SER A 167 -2.80 1.45 19.27
CA SER A 167 -2.33 1.10 20.61
C SER A 167 -3.50 0.87 21.57
N LYS A 168 -4.51 1.76 21.59
CA LYS A 168 -5.72 1.59 22.40
C LYS A 168 -6.48 0.33 22.03
N LEU A 169 -6.67 0.06 20.74
CA LEU A 169 -7.36 -1.15 20.26
C LEU A 169 -6.63 -2.44 20.68
N ILE A 170 -5.32 -2.43 20.77
CA ILE A 170 -4.53 -3.61 21.14
C ILE A 170 -4.44 -3.76 22.67
N LEU A 171 -4.20 -2.68 23.42
CA LEU A 171 -3.95 -2.73 24.86
C LEU A 171 -5.22 -2.78 25.71
N SER A 172 -6.31 -2.15 25.26
CA SER A 172 -7.60 -2.20 26.00
C SER A 172 -8.21 -3.61 26.08
N GLN A 173 -7.65 -4.57 25.38
CA GLN A 173 -8.15 -5.94 25.27
C GLN A 173 -7.23 -6.97 25.96
N SER A 174 -6.22 -6.48 26.68
CA SER A 174 -5.27 -7.33 27.44
C SER A 174 -5.67 -7.49 28.92
N ASN A 175 -6.86 -6.98 29.29
CA ASN A 175 -7.43 -7.10 30.66
C ASN A 175 -8.62 -8.05 30.69
#